data_9efad7ebfcc31fdeb3a2c37c6f32ccfd
#
_entry.id   9efad7ebfcc31fdeb3a2c37c6f32ccfd
#
_cell.length_a   1.000
_cell.length_b   1.000
_cell.length_c   1.000
_cell.angle_alpha   90.00
_cell.angle_beta   90.00
_cell.angle_gamma   90.00
#
_symmetry.space_group_name_H-M   'P 1'
#
loop_
_entity.id
_entity.type
_entity.pdbx_description
1 polymer ?
#
loop_
_entity_poly.entity_id
_entity_poly.type
_entity_poly.pdbx_seq_one_letter_code
_entity_poly.pdbx_strand_id
1 'polypeptide(L)'
;MARTDAAQPGTAQTAAAQPGTAEKSTVRAGDPALSGLTFTSANSGLNLDVQNGNTGDGVFVVTNSAPGYHQRWSAAPRADGSFTLVNDGTGKCLQTGLPLRQQSCSGAAGQRWYFQPVNGAADTFMLRNAGDHKCVDVVLGAQHEDAWTQTYDCNGTEPQQWRIPASASGAAFEAAVDHAAERCRGDASTCSWSKGTQAPAEPLPKVCVSPVWYNGTDAPVPWTFSLTTTSGWSSRIGVSFTTEVGAGEPSPVQAKVSYSVNGEVTYDLSQELGNSLEITVPSRHYGWVALSELATTVTGEWTFDANGHPWTAEDSVTVPLMSDDQGRTSVYLAQTSPEFTTCRS
;
A
#
# COMPACT_ATOMS: atom_id res chain seq x y z
N MET A 1 -56.41 8.44 36.83
CA MET A 1 -55.83 7.82 35.63
C MET A 1 -54.56 8.61 35.30
N ALA A 2 -53.41 8.14 35.77
CA ALA A 2 -52.13 8.73 35.51
C ALA A 2 -51.40 7.86 34.48
N ARG A 3 -50.98 8.44 33.35
CA ARG A 3 -50.16 7.79 32.34
C ARG A 3 -48.69 7.92 32.76
N THR A 4 -48.02 6.80 32.93
CA THR A 4 -46.56 6.70 33.06
C THR A 4 -45.97 6.69 31.67
N ASP A 5 -45.19 7.72 31.31
CA ASP A 5 -44.33 7.72 30.13
C ASP A 5 -43.07 6.96 30.46
N ALA A 6 -42.83 5.87 29.70
CA ALA A 6 -41.61 5.12 29.76
C ALA A 6 -40.54 5.79 28.88
N ALA A 7 -39.43 6.16 29.48
CA ALA A 7 -38.27 6.67 28.79
C ALA A 7 -37.62 5.58 27.89
N GLN A 8 -37.48 5.87 26.61
CA GLN A 8 -36.70 5.03 25.67
C GLN A 8 -35.19 5.12 25.96
N PRO A 9 -34.47 4.03 25.85
CA PRO A 9 -33.01 4.07 25.97
C PRO A 9 -32.39 4.72 24.75
N GLY A 10 -31.60 5.75 24.99
CA GLY A 10 -30.82 6.43 23.96
C GLY A 10 -29.84 5.48 23.25
N THR A 11 -29.89 5.49 21.93
CA THR A 11 -28.93 4.81 21.06
C THR A 11 -27.54 5.38 21.27
N ALA A 12 -26.62 4.56 21.77
CA ALA A 12 -25.22 4.90 21.85
C ALA A 12 -24.65 5.05 20.42
N GLN A 13 -24.31 6.27 20.03
CA GLN A 13 -23.49 6.51 18.83
C GLN A 13 -22.08 6.02 19.12
N THR A 14 -21.70 4.91 18.50
CA THR A 14 -20.33 4.45 18.42
C THR A 14 -19.53 5.43 17.54
N ALA A 15 -18.82 6.35 18.17
CA ALA A 15 -17.76 7.09 17.51
C ALA A 15 -16.56 6.13 17.33
N ALA A 16 -16.43 5.55 16.15
CA ALA A 16 -15.24 4.81 15.77
C ALA A 16 -14.04 5.79 15.76
N ALA A 17 -13.10 5.59 16.69
CA ALA A 17 -11.82 6.28 16.67
C ALA A 17 -11.05 5.78 15.44
N GLN A 18 -10.84 6.65 14.46
CA GLN A 18 -9.92 6.36 13.36
C GLN A 18 -8.49 6.37 13.91
N PRO A 19 -7.70 5.29 13.72
CA PRO A 19 -6.26 5.32 13.98
C PRO A 19 -5.64 6.38 13.07
N GLY A 20 -4.65 7.10 13.58
CA GLY A 20 -3.88 8.07 12.80
C GLY A 20 -3.30 7.35 11.58
N THR A 21 -3.89 7.59 10.43
CA THR A 21 -3.43 7.09 9.15
C THR A 21 -2.09 7.75 8.84
N ALA A 22 -1.02 6.96 8.86
CA ALA A 22 0.05 7.26 7.93
C ALA A 22 -0.64 7.37 6.56
N GLU A 23 -0.54 8.53 5.91
CA GLU A 23 -1.19 8.73 4.61
C GLU A 23 -0.68 7.65 3.67
N LYS A 24 -1.55 6.70 3.38
CA LYS A 24 -1.34 5.72 2.35
C LYS A 24 -1.17 6.51 1.06
N SER A 25 0.05 6.56 0.53
CA SER A 25 0.29 7.03 -0.84
C SER A 25 -0.30 5.99 -1.78
N THR A 26 -1.63 5.96 -1.83
CA THR A 26 -2.33 5.21 -2.86
C THR A 26 -2.38 6.11 -4.07
N VAL A 27 -1.79 5.67 -5.17
CA VAL A 27 -2.14 6.20 -6.49
C VAL A 27 -3.66 6.10 -6.61
N ARG A 28 -4.31 7.22 -6.35
CA ARG A 28 -5.79 7.30 -6.36
C ARG A 28 -6.25 7.19 -7.80
N ALA A 29 -7.42 6.57 -8.00
CA ALA A 29 -8.08 6.60 -9.30
C ALA A 29 -8.12 8.05 -9.82
N GLY A 30 -7.45 8.30 -10.95
CA GLY A 30 -7.36 9.62 -11.55
C GLY A 30 -6.23 10.50 -11.01
N ASP A 31 -5.10 9.92 -10.53
CA ASP A 31 -3.92 10.74 -10.25
C ASP A 31 -3.52 11.50 -11.52
N PRO A 32 -3.60 12.85 -11.51
CA PRO A 32 -3.31 13.64 -12.69
C PRO A 32 -1.86 13.48 -13.16
N ALA A 33 -0.94 13.04 -12.28
CA ALA A 33 0.45 12.80 -12.63
C ALA A 33 0.63 11.58 -13.55
N LEU A 34 -0.31 10.62 -13.55
CA LEU A 34 -0.29 9.44 -14.44
C LEU A 34 -1.25 9.56 -15.62
N SER A 35 -1.67 10.77 -15.97
CA SER A 35 -2.51 11.07 -17.13
C SER A 35 -1.68 11.74 -18.23
N GLY A 36 -1.99 11.44 -19.49
CA GLY A 36 -1.32 12.04 -20.64
C GLY A 36 0.16 11.67 -20.80
N LEU A 37 0.57 10.52 -20.28
CA LEU A 37 1.94 10.03 -20.36
C LEU A 37 2.35 9.74 -21.81
N THR A 38 3.58 10.07 -22.14
CA THR A 38 4.27 9.54 -23.32
C THR A 38 5.24 8.45 -22.85
N PHE A 39 5.31 7.36 -23.58
CA PHE A 39 6.28 6.29 -23.37
C PHE A 39 7.30 6.33 -24.49
N THR A 40 8.46 6.89 -24.23
CA THR A 40 9.54 7.02 -25.20
C THR A 40 10.51 5.85 -25.06
N SER A 41 10.67 5.08 -26.15
CA SER A 41 11.61 3.96 -26.18
C SER A 41 13.04 4.44 -25.90
N ALA A 42 13.72 3.80 -24.94
CA ALA A 42 15.14 4.09 -24.66
C ALA A 42 16.03 3.73 -25.84
N ASN A 43 15.63 2.72 -26.62
CA ASN A 43 16.37 2.21 -27.77
C ASN A 43 16.33 3.15 -28.99
N SER A 44 15.17 3.75 -29.31
CA SER A 44 14.98 4.53 -30.53
C SER A 44 14.67 6.01 -30.33
N GLY A 45 14.21 6.40 -29.15
CA GLY A 45 13.67 7.74 -28.90
C GLY A 45 12.27 7.97 -29.49
N LEU A 46 11.64 6.96 -30.07
CA LEU A 46 10.28 7.01 -30.59
C LEU A 46 9.25 6.71 -29.50
N ASN A 47 8.05 7.25 -29.63
CA ASN A 47 6.97 7.10 -28.65
C ASN A 47 6.06 5.93 -28.98
N LEU A 48 5.53 5.28 -27.95
CA LEU A 48 4.47 4.27 -28.06
C LEU A 48 3.20 4.91 -28.62
N ASP A 49 2.71 4.43 -29.76
CA ASP A 49 1.75 5.08 -30.63
C ASP A 49 0.66 4.12 -31.11
N VAL A 50 -0.59 4.59 -31.20
CA VAL A 50 -1.65 3.88 -31.91
C VAL A 50 -1.53 4.17 -33.40
N GLN A 51 -1.22 3.16 -34.19
CA GLN A 51 -0.90 3.28 -35.61
C GLN A 51 -1.93 4.12 -36.38
N ASN A 52 -1.45 5.20 -37.02
CA ASN A 52 -2.25 6.17 -37.77
C ASN A 52 -3.36 6.86 -36.96
N GLY A 53 -3.37 6.78 -35.63
CA GLY A 53 -4.43 7.34 -34.79
C GLY A 53 -5.81 6.72 -35.01
N ASN A 54 -5.88 5.51 -35.58
CA ASN A 54 -7.13 4.82 -35.84
C ASN A 54 -7.85 4.44 -34.54
N THR A 55 -9.18 4.61 -34.48
CA THR A 55 -9.98 4.43 -33.25
C THR A 55 -10.61 3.05 -33.10
N GLY A 56 -10.42 2.15 -34.07
CA GLY A 56 -10.99 0.79 -34.08
C GLY A 56 -10.33 -0.16 -33.06
N ASP A 57 -11.02 -1.23 -32.73
CA ASP A 57 -10.42 -2.36 -32.02
C ASP A 57 -9.45 -3.12 -32.94
N GLY A 58 -8.39 -3.68 -32.34
CA GLY A 58 -7.40 -4.47 -33.09
C GLY A 58 -6.32 -3.65 -33.80
N VAL A 59 -6.38 -2.32 -33.76
CA VAL A 59 -5.32 -1.46 -34.31
C VAL A 59 -4.01 -1.72 -33.60
N PHE A 60 -2.93 -1.81 -34.35
CA PHE A 60 -1.60 -2.09 -33.82
C PHE A 60 -1.07 -0.90 -33.01
N VAL A 61 -0.30 -1.22 -31.99
CA VAL A 61 0.48 -0.26 -31.26
C VAL A 61 1.93 -0.39 -31.71
N VAL A 62 2.49 0.73 -32.16
CA VAL A 62 3.79 0.83 -32.84
C VAL A 62 4.66 1.90 -32.15
N THR A 63 5.86 2.16 -32.65
CA THR A 63 6.66 3.32 -32.26
C THR A 63 6.64 4.39 -33.34
N ASN A 64 6.50 5.68 -32.96
CA ASN A 64 6.45 6.78 -33.92
C ASN A 64 6.99 8.08 -33.31
N SER A 65 7.51 9.02 -34.15
CA SER A 65 8.00 10.34 -33.74
C SER A 65 6.94 11.45 -33.81
N ALA A 66 5.90 11.26 -34.62
CA ALA A 66 4.87 12.28 -34.85
C ALA A 66 4.10 12.60 -33.55
N PRO A 67 4.11 13.86 -33.05
CA PRO A 67 3.38 14.20 -31.86
C PRO A 67 1.87 14.14 -32.08
N GLY A 68 1.14 13.51 -31.15
CA GLY A 68 -0.31 13.40 -31.23
C GLY A 68 -0.97 12.86 -29.97
N TYR A 69 -2.30 12.99 -29.89
CA TYR A 69 -3.09 12.45 -28.79
C TYR A 69 -3.02 10.91 -28.72
N HIS A 70 -2.80 10.26 -29.85
CA HIS A 70 -2.65 8.80 -29.95
C HIS A 70 -1.31 8.28 -29.39
N GLN A 71 -0.39 9.16 -28.99
CA GLN A 71 0.84 8.85 -28.24
C GLN A 71 0.70 9.14 -26.73
N ARG A 72 -0.44 9.66 -26.29
CA ARG A 72 -0.69 9.94 -24.89
C ARG A 72 -1.54 8.81 -24.29
N TRP A 73 -1.11 8.42 -23.11
CA TRP A 73 -1.71 7.30 -22.39
C TRP A 73 -1.98 7.71 -20.94
N SER A 74 -3.12 7.31 -20.44
CA SER A 74 -3.48 7.53 -19.04
C SER A 74 -3.56 6.20 -18.30
N ALA A 75 -2.87 6.09 -17.18
CA ALA A 75 -2.92 4.92 -16.32
C ALA A 75 -4.14 5.02 -15.39
N ALA A 76 -5.12 4.16 -15.60
CA ALA A 76 -6.30 4.02 -14.73
C ALA A 76 -6.01 2.97 -13.66
N PRO A 77 -5.77 3.37 -12.38
CA PRO A 77 -5.26 2.49 -11.34
C PRO A 77 -6.31 1.49 -10.85
N ARG A 78 -5.82 0.39 -10.30
CA ARG A 78 -6.57 -0.71 -9.69
C ARG A 78 -6.11 -0.90 -8.24
N ALA A 79 -6.90 -1.64 -7.47
CA ALA A 79 -6.64 -1.87 -6.05
C ALA A 79 -5.35 -2.67 -5.75
N ASP A 80 -4.84 -3.43 -6.73
CA ASP A 80 -3.63 -4.24 -6.64
C ASP A 80 -2.36 -3.51 -7.11
N GLY A 81 -2.41 -2.18 -7.25
CA GLY A 81 -1.30 -1.36 -7.76
C GLY A 81 -1.03 -1.52 -9.26
N SER A 82 -1.75 -2.43 -9.96
CA SER A 82 -1.75 -2.46 -11.41
C SER A 82 -2.67 -1.37 -11.98
N PHE A 83 -2.61 -1.15 -13.28
CA PHE A 83 -3.46 -0.17 -13.97
C PHE A 83 -3.89 -0.67 -15.35
N THR A 84 -4.93 -0.06 -15.89
CA THR A 84 -5.29 -0.17 -17.29
C THR A 84 -4.70 1.04 -18.01
N LEU A 85 -3.95 0.81 -19.09
CA LEU A 85 -3.37 1.89 -19.88
C LEU A 85 -4.31 2.28 -21.02
N VAL A 86 -4.90 3.47 -20.91
CA VAL A 86 -5.91 4.00 -21.84
C VAL A 86 -5.28 5.03 -22.75
N ASN A 87 -5.45 4.89 -24.06
CA ASN A 87 -5.00 5.89 -25.01
C ASN A 87 -5.94 7.11 -25.02
N ASP A 88 -5.40 8.31 -24.82
CA ASP A 88 -6.18 9.54 -24.68
C ASP A 88 -6.88 9.96 -25.97
N GLY A 89 -6.31 9.61 -27.14
CA GLY A 89 -6.88 9.96 -28.43
C GLY A 89 -8.01 9.03 -28.87
N THR A 90 -7.95 7.76 -28.47
CA THR A 90 -8.89 6.72 -28.95
C THR A 90 -9.84 6.20 -27.88
N GLY A 91 -9.53 6.43 -26.59
CA GLY A 91 -10.26 5.89 -25.45
C GLY A 91 -10.17 4.36 -25.31
N LYS A 92 -9.23 3.73 -26.03
CA LYS A 92 -9.02 2.27 -26.02
C LYS A 92 -7.88 1.88 -25.10
N CYS A 93 -7.91 0.63 -24.65
CA CYS A 93 -6.92 0.06 -23.74
C CYS A 93 -5.81 -0.69 -24.49
N LEU A 94 -4.58 -0.55 -24.02
CA LEU A 94 -3.44 -1.34 -24.46
C LEU A 94 -3.69 -2.82 -24.13
N GLN A 95 -3.55 -3.68 -25.11
CA GLN A 95 -3.79 -5.13 -25.05
C GLN A 95 -2.54 -5.91 -25.46
N THR A 96 -2.20 -6.94 -24.69
CA THR A 96 -1.12 -7.89 -25.00
C THR A 96 -1.26 -8.52 -26.38
N GLY A 97 -0.14 -8.83 -27.01
CA GLY A 97 -0.10 -9.51 -28.32
C GLY A 97 1.23 -9.41 -29.02
N LEU A 98 1.26 -10.00 -30.23
CA LEU A 98 2.32 -9.87 -31.23
C LEU A 98 1.65 -9.59 -32.59
N PRO A 99 1.56 -8.33 -33.01
CA PRO A 99 1.91 -7.10 -32.28
C PRO A 99 0.93 -6.77 -31.15
N LEU A 100 1.32 -5.84 -30.26
CA LEU A 100 0.42 -5.20 -29.31
C LEU A 100 -0.71 -4.49 -30.05
N ARG A 101 -1.88 -4.42 -29.43
CA ARG A 101 -3.07 -3.80 -30.03
C ARG A 101 -3.77 -2.89 -29.02
N GLN A 102 -4.53 -1.94 -29.51
CA GLN A 102 -5.58 -1.35 -28.72
C GLN A 102 -6.88 -2.15 -28.84
N GLN A 103 -7.65 -2.21 -27.76
CA GLN A 103 -8.95 -2.87 -27.71
C GLN A 103 -9.91 -2.08 -26.82
N SER A 104 -11.20 -2.30 -26.99
CA SER A 104 -12.19 -1.80 -26.03
C SER A 104 -11.82 -2.26 -24.62
N CYS A 105 -11.86 -1.34 -23.64
CA CYS A 105 -11.48 -1.63 -22.28
C CYS A 105 -12.45 -2.61 -21.64
N SER A 106 -11.94 -3.77 -21.23
CA SER A 106 -12.73 -4.86 -20.65
C SER A 106 -12.24 -5.28 -19.26
N GLY A 107 -11.06 -4.79 -18.85
CA GLY A 107 -10.41 -5.22 -17.61
C GLY A 107 -9.81 -6.62 -17.66
N ALA A 108 -9.75 -7.24 -18.87
CA ALA A 108 -9.11 -8.55 -19.08
C ALA A 108 -7.66 -8.56 -18.62
N ALA A 109 -7.11 -9.73 -18.30
CA ALA A 109 -5.74 -9.90 -17.83
C ALA A 109 -4.71 -9.27 -18.77
N GLY A 110 -4.91 -9.40 -20.10
CA GLY A 110 -4.04 -8.80 -21.12
C GLY A 110 -4.10 -7.27 -21.20
N GLN A 111 -5.00 -6.62 -20.46
CA GLN A 111 -5.11 -5.14 -20.39
C GLN A 111 -4.66 -4.57 -19.06
N ARG A 112 -4.08 -5.40 -18.16
CA ARG A 112 -3.60 -4.97 -16.86
C ARG A 112 -2.08 -4.87 -16.89
N TRP A 113 -1.57 -3.70 -16.51
CA TRP A 113 -0.16 -3.36 -16.61
C TRP A 113 0.37 -2.86 -15.27
N TYR A 114 1.67 -2.93 -15.07
CA TYR A 114 2.35 -2.30 -13.95
C TYR A 114 3.70 -1.76 -14.39
N PHE A 115 4.17 -0.74 -13.67
CA PHE A 115 5.52 -0.23 -13.84
C PHE A 115 6.53 -1.09 -13.10
N GLN A 116 7.67 -1.27 -13.70
CA GLN A 116 8.86 -1.77 -13.03
C GLN A 116 10.00 -0.81 -13.27
N PRO A 117 10.56 -0.19 -12.19
CA PRO A 117 11.68 0.72 -12.31
C PRO A 117 12.90 0.07 -12.95
N VAL A 118 13.65 0.85 -13.72
CA VAL A 118 14.98 0.45 -14.23
C VAL A 118 16.04 1.05 -13.32
N ASN A 119 16.87 0.20 -12.73
CA ASN A 119 17.91 0.63 -11.80
C ASN A 119 18.82 1.70 -12.42
N GLY A 120 19.07 2.78 -11.68
CA GLY A 120 19.93 3.87 -12.12
C GLY A 120 19.28 4.89 -13.08
N ALA A 121 17.98 4.74 -13.41
CA ALA A 121 17.27 5.65 -14.29
C ALA A 121 15.90 6.02 -13.67
N ALA A 122 15.80 7.21 -13.09
CA ALA A 122 14.64 7.65 -12.30
C ALA A 122 13.34 7.81 -13.11
N ASP A 123 13.42 8.04 -14.44
CA ASP A 123 12.30 8.27 -15.35
C ASP A 123 12.05 7.11 -16.32
N THR A 124 12.75 5.99 -16.15
CA THR A 124 12.72 4.86 -17.07
C THR A 124 12.14 3.63 -16.39
N PHE A 125 11.19 3.01 -17.04
CA PHE A 125 10.46 1.84 -16.54
C PHE A 125 10.32 0.77 -17.61
N MET A 126 10.28 -0.48 -17.19
CA MET A 126 9.67 -1.53 -17.99
C MET A 126 8.15 -1.50 -17.73
N LEU A 127 7.37 -1.57 -18.79
CA LEU A 127 5.90 -1.69 -18.72
C LEU A 127 5.56 -3.17 -18.82
N ARG A 128 5.06 -3.77 -17.72
CA ARG A 128 4.83 -5.22 -17.64
C ARG A 128 3.37 -5.55 -17.53
N ASN A 129 2.97 -6.64 -18.17
CA ASN A 129 1.61 -7.16 -18.03
C ASN A 129 1.42 -7.89 -16.70
N ALA A 130 0.33 -7.59 -15.97
CA ALA A 130 0.06 -8.19 -14.67
C ALA A 130 -0.44 -9.66 -14.75
N GLY A 131 -0.83 -10.13 -15.95
CA GLY A 131 -1.32 -11.49 -16.15
C GLY A 131 -0.23 -12.53 -16.42
N ASP A 132 0.75 -12.18 -17.26
CA ASP A 132 1.82 -13.09 -17.68
C ASP A 132 3.23 -12.59 -17.37
N HIS A 133 3.34 -11.40 -16.76
CA HIS A 133 4.57 -10.73 -16.36
C HIS A 133 5.55 -10.39 -17.51
N LYS A 134 5.09 -10.45 -18.76
CA LYS A 134 5.88 -10.06 -19.93
C LYS A 134 6.01 -8.56 -20.06
N CYS A 135 7.07 -8.12 -20.73
CA CYS A 135 7.38 -6.72 -20.97
C CYS A 135 6.84 -6.23 -22.33
N VAL A 136 6.43 -4.97 -22.38
CA VAL A 136 6.26 -4.25 -23.66
C VAL A 136 7.63 -4.08 -24.30
N ASP A 137 7.77 -4.56 -25.52
CA ASP A 137 9.03 -4.72 -26.23
C ASP A 137 8.90 -4.23 -27.68
N VAL A 138 9.92 -3.56 -28.19
CA VAL A 138 10.01 -3.22 -29.61
C VAL A 138 10.57 -4.41 -30.38
N VAL A 139 9.80 -4.97 -31.30
CA VAL A 139 10.15 -6.18 -32.04
C VAL A 139 11.54 -6.05 -32.69
N LEU A 140 12.41 -7.00 -32.38
CA LEU A 140 13.81 -7.06 -32.84
C LEU A 140 14.64 -5.79 -32.53
N GLY A 141 14.21 -4.95 -31.60
CA GLY A 141 14.88 -3.69 -31.27
C GLY A 141 14.88 -2.70 -32.44
N ALA A 142 13.87 -2.71 -33.28
CA ALA A 142 13.76 -1.80 -34.43
C ALA A 142 13.74 -0.33 -34.01
N GLN A 143 14.41 0.55 -34.78
CA GLN A 143 14.58 1.97 -34.47
C GLN A 143 13.93 2.90 -35.53
N HIS A 144 13.02 2.35 -36.33
CA HIS A 144 12.31 3.11 -37.37
C HIS A 144 10.87 3.38 -36.93
N GLU A 145 10.23 4.33 -37.55
CA GLU A 145 8.81 4.61 -37.40
C GLU A 145 7.97 3.42 -37.84
N ASP A 146 6.77 3.30 -37.23
CA ASP A 146 5.88 2.17 -37.42
C ASP A 146 6.50 0.80 -37.04
N ALA A 147 7.57 0.78 -36.25
CA ALA A 147 8.10 -0.48 -35.72
C ALA A 147 7.06 -1.12 -34.78
N TRP A 148 6.84 -2.40 -34.97
CA TRP A 148 5.89 -3.17 -34.16
C TRP A 148 6.36 -3.28 -32.72
N THR A 149 5.39 -3.23 -31.81
CA THR A 149 5.61 -3.58 -30.42
C THR A 149 4.91 -4.90 -30.06
N GLN A 150 5.38 -5.59 -29.05
CA GLN A 150 4.88 -6.89 -28.61
C GLN A 150 4.93 -7.02 -27.10
N THR A 151 4.30 -8.05 -26.54
CA THR A 151 4.67 -8.59 -25.23
C THR A 151 5.70 -9.69 -25.41
N TYR A 152 6.85 -9.55 -24.73
CA TYR A 152 7.96 -10.51 -24.81
C TYR A 152 8.52 -10.78 -23.40
N ASP A 153 9.22 -11.90 -23.23
CA ASP A 153 9.86 -12.20 -21.95
C ASP A 153 10.82 -11.08 -21.59
N CYS A 154 10.74 -10.61 -20.33
CA CYS A 154 11.57 -9.50 -19.89
C CYS A 154 13.04 -9.92 -19.90
N ASN A 155 13.89 -9.13 -20.56
CA ASN A 155 15.32 -9.34 -20.66
C ASN A 155 16.15 -8.11 -20.24
N GLY A 156 15.46 -7.01 -19.86
CA GLY A 156 16.07 -5.78 -19.38
C GLY A 156 16.81 -4.95 -20.41
N THR A 157 16.72 -5.29 -21.72
CA THR A 157 17.36 -4.52 -22.78
C THR A 157 16.61 -3.24 -23.13
N GLU A 158 17.28 -2.28 -23.78
CA GLU A 158 16.70 -0.97 -24.14
C GLU A 158 15.37 -1.05 -24.92
N PRO A 159 15.11 -2.02 -25.83
CA PRO A 159 13.81 -2.17 -26.47
C PRO A 159 12.64 -2.41 -25.52
N GLN A 160 12.90 -2.78 -24.26
CA GLN A 160 11.88 -2.97 -23.22
C GLN A 160 11.84 -1.82 -22.22
N GLN A 161 12.68 -0.81 -22.38
CA GLN A 161 12.80 0.33 -21.47
C GLN A 161 12.09 1.54 -22.05
N TRP A 162 11.21 2.13 -21.27
CA TRP A 162 10.35 3.23 -21.66
C TRP A 162 10.55 4.42 -20.73
N ARG A 163 10.99 5.54 -21.28
CA ARG A 163 11.06 6.80 -20.54
C ARG A 163 9.70 7.46 -20.50
N ILE A 164 9.33 7.99 -19.34
CA ILE A 164 8.13 8.79 -19.12
C ILE A 164 8.52 10.22 -18.73
N PRO A 165 7.60 11.20 -18.79
CA PRO A 165 7.88 12.55 -18.34
C PRO A 165 8.39 12.56 -16.89
N ALA A 166 9.46 13.30 -16.61
CA ALA A 166 10.08 13.38 -15.28
C ALA A 166 9.09 13.82 -14.18
N SER A 167 8.08 14.63 -14.53
CA SER A 167 7.01 15.04 -13.60
C SER A 167 6.11 13.87 -13.14
N ALA A 168 6.10 12.77 -13.87
CA ALA A 168 5.30 11.58 -13.57
C ALA A 168 6.12 10.47 -12.88
N SER A 169 7.45 10.58 -12.89
CA SER A 169 8.33 9.48 -12.45
C SER A 169 8.12 9.09 -10.99
N GLY A 170 7.89 10.07 -10.10
CA GLY A 170 7.59 9.80 -8.69
C GLY A 170 6.30 8.99 -8.52
N ALA A 171 5.21 9.41 -9.17
CA ALA A 171 3.94 8.70 -9.10
C ALA A 171 4.01 7.29 -9.74
N ALA A 172 4.77 7.14 -10.82
CA ALA A 172 5.00 5.83 -11.44
C ALA A 172 5.82 4.91 -10.53
N PHE A 173 6.82 5.44 -9.81
CA PHE A 173 7.59 4.69 -8.83
C PHE A 173 6.72 4.24 -7.66
N GLU A 174 5.88 5.12 -7.10
CA GLU A 174 4.94 4.76 -6.02
C GLU A 174 3.96 3.66 -6.49
N ALA A 175 3.43 3.77 -7.72
CA ALA A 175 2.58 2.71 -8.28
C ALA A 175 3.32 1.37 -8.44
N ALA A 176 4.60 1.41 -8.83
CA ALA A 176 5.44 0.21 -8.91
C ALA A 176 5.64 -0.43 -7.53
N VAL A 177 5.89 0.39 -6.51
CA VAL A 177 6.04 -0.05 -5.11
C VAL A 177 4.75 -0.68 -4.59
N ASP A 178 3.59 -0.03 -4.81
CA ASP A 178 2.29 -0.56 -4.39
C ASP A 178 2.01 -1.94 -5.01
N HIS A 179 2.27 -2.09 -6.32
CA HIS A 179 2.10 -3.39 -6.99
C HIS A 179 3.07 -4.45 -6.48
N ALA A 180 4.34 -4.10 -6.29
CA ALA A 180 5.36 -5.02 -5.80
C ALA A 180 5.10 -5.46 -4.35
N ALA A 181 4.64 -4.55 -3.50
CA ALA A 181 4.25 -4.85 -2.12
C ALA A 181 3.05 -5.81 -2.07
N GLU A 182 2.06 -5.63 -2.97
CA GLU A 182 0.91 -6.55 -3.07
C GLU A 182 1.34 -7.95 -3.55
N ARG A 183 2.25 -8.03 -4.54
CA ARG A 183 2.84 -9.30 -4.96
C ARG A 183 3.61 -9.97 -3.83
N CYS A 184 4.43 -9.23 -3.10
CA CYS A 184 5.19 -9.73 -1.94
C CYS A 184 4.26 -10.28 -0.86
N ARG A 185 3.09 -9.66 -0.65
CA ARG A 185 2.07 -10.13 0.30
C ARG A 185 1.48 -11.47 -0.13
N GLY A 186 1.27 -11.67 -1.42
CA GLY A 186 0.79 -12.93 -2.00
C GLY A 186 1.86 -14.01 -2.11
N ASP A 187 3.10 -13.61 -2.38
CA ASP A 187 4.25 -14.52 -2.54
C ASP A 187 5.54 -13.87 -1.99
N ALA A 188 5.93 -14.31 -0.80
CA ALA A 188 7.11 -13.80 -0.09
C ALA A 188 8.45 -14.04 -0.81
N SER A 189 8.49 -14.91 -1.82
CA SER A 189 9.70 -15.16 -2.61
C SER A 189 10.01 -14.02 -3.59
N THR A 190 9.04 -13.16 -3.88
CA THR A 190 9.18 -12.04 -4.83
C THR A 190 9.85 -10.81 -4.24
N CYS A 191 10.10 -10.80 -2.93
CA CYS A 191 10.72 -9.69 -2.23
C CYS A 191 11.69 -10.14 -1.15
N SER A 192 12.62 -9.25 -0.77
CA SER A 192 13.46 -9.41 0.40
C SER A 192 13.64 -8.06 1.11
N TRP A 193 13.93 -8.11 2.40
CA TRP A 193 14.21 -6.95 3.24
C TRP A 193 15.64 -6.98 3.73
N SER A 194 16.34 -5.87 3.57
CA SER A 194 17.67 -5.63 4.14
C SER A 194 17.59 -4.49 5.15
N LYS A 195 17.79 -4.83 6.42
CA LYS A 195 17.80 -3.85 7.51
C LYS A 195 19.03 -2.96 7.42
N GLY A 196 18.81 -1.65 7.42
CA GLY A 196 19.84 -0.63 7.54
C GLY A 196 20.04 -0.19 9.00
N THR A 197 19.46 0.96 9.39
CA THR A 197 19.58 1.51 10.74
C THR A 197 18.36 1.21 11.60
N GLN A 198 18.55 1.20 12.92
CA GLN A 198 17.47 1.07 13.89
C GLN A 198 17.59 2.20 14.91
N ALA A 199 16.51 2.95 15.12
CA ALA A 199 16.44 3.97 16.14
C ALA A 199 16.30 3.35 17.54
N PRO A 200 16.62 4.08 18.61
CA PRO A 200 16.26 3.67 19.97
C PRO A 200 14.76 3.41 20.10
N ALA A 201 14.41 2.48 20.99
CA ALA A 201 13.00 2.19 21.27
C ALA A 201 12.32 3.37 21.97
N GLU A 202 11.15 3.75 21.48
CA GLU A 202 10.33 4.83 22.04
C GLU A 202 8.86 4.37 22.20
N PRO A 203 8.15 4.85 23.24
CA PRO A 203 6.73 4.57 23.35
C PRO A 203 5.95 5.33 22.27
N LEU A 204 5.09 4.61 21.56
CA LEU A 204 4.12 5.23 20.65
C LEU A 204 3.07 6.04 21.44
N PRO A 205 2.41 7.01 20.80
CA PRO A 205 1.28 7.71 21.40
C PRO A 205 0.24 6.73 21.93
N LYS A 206 -0.30 6.99 23.10
CA LYS A 206 -1.37 6.18 23.71
C LYS A 206 -2.58 6.10 22.77
N VAL A 207 -3.13 4.91 22.62
CA VAL A 207 -4.37 4.65 21.86
C VAL A 207 -5.39 3.98 22.75
N CYS A 208 -6.69 4.30 22.57
CA CYS A 208 -7.75 3.53 23.21
C CYS A 208 -7.80 2.13 22.61
N VAL A 209 -7.78 1.14 23.46
CA VAL A 209 -7.91 -0.28 23.11
C VAL A 209 -9.16 -0.91 23.72
N SER A 210 -10.01 -0.11 24.36
CA SER A 210 -11.33 -0.52 24.84
C SER A 210 -12.39 0.54 24.49
N PRO A 211 -13.68 0.18 24.53
CA PRO A 211 -14.76 1.17 24.60
C PRO A 211 -14.59 2.07 25.82
N VAL A 212 -15.13 3.29 25.74
CA VAL A 212 -15.22 4.20 26.88
C VAL A 212 -16.53 3.96 27.60
N TRP A 213 -16.50 3.77 28.91
CA TRP A 213 -17.68 3.56 29.73
C TRP A 213 -17.82 4.64 30.79
N TYR A 214 -19.04 5.14 30.99
CA TYR A 214 -19.34 6.16 32.01
C TYR A 214 -20.08 5.54 33.19
N ASN A 215 -19.51 5.66 34.40
CA ASN A 215 -20.19 5.27 35.63
C ASN A 215 -21.18 6.37 36.07
N GLY A 216 -22.43 6.22 35.70
CA GLY A 216 -23.50 7.15 36.07
C GLY A 216 -24.05 6.95 37.51
N THR A 217 -23.49 6.05 38.31
CA THR A 217 -23.92 5.77 39.69
C THR A 217 -23.25 6.69 40.71
N ASP A 218 -23.73 6.66 41.96
CA ASP A 218 -23.16 7.42 43.08
C ASP A 218 -22.06 6.65 43.86
N ALA A 219 -21.70 5.45 43.35
CA ALA A 219 -20.66 4.59 43.95
C ALA A 219 -19.65 4.14 42.88
N PRO A 220 -18.39 3.81 43.29
CA PRO A 220 -17.43 3.17 42.40
C PRO A 220 -17.95 1.79 41.93
N VAL A 221 -17.75 1.46 40.64
CA VAL A 221 -18.18 0.21 40.03
C VAL A 221 -16.99 -0.49 39.36
N PRO A 222 -16.70 -1.76 39.69
CA PRO A 222 -15.77 -2.56 38.92
C PRO A 222 -16.38 -2.85 37.55
N TRP A 223 -15.60 -2.65 36.48
CA TRP A 223 -16.04 -2.85 35.11
C TRP A 223 -14.97 -3.58 34.31
N THR A 224 -15.36 -4.66 33.62
CA THR A 224 -14.45 -5.40 32.75
C THR A 224 -14.52 -4.86 31.32
N PHE A 225 -13.42 -4.35 30.84
CA PHE A 225 -13.27 -3.87 29.47
C PHE A 225 -12.74 -4.98 28.58
N SER A 226 -13.45 -5.24 27.48
CA SER A 226 -12.92 -6.04 26.37
C SER A 226 -11.90 -5.21 25.61
N LEU A 227 -10.75 -5.80 25.32
CA LEU A 227 -9.64 -5.09 24.66
C LEU A 227 -9.62 -5.48 23.17
N THR A 228 -9.51 -4.46 22.33
CA THR A 228 -9.19 -4.60 20.89
C THR A 228 -7.83 -3.96 20.70
N THR A 229 -6.83 -4.75 20.34
CA THR A 229 -5.49 -4.23 20.07
C THR A 229 -5.28 -4.16 18.57
N THR A 230 -4.87 -2.97 18.10
CA THR A 230 -4.28 -2.79 16.78
C THR A 230 -2.80 -2.52 17.01
N SER A 231 -1.90 -3.30 16.43
CA SER A 231 -0.47 -3.03 16.58
C SER A 231 -0.06 -1.79 15.78
N GLY A 232 0.84 -0.99 16.34
CA GLY A 232 1.27 0.30 15.77
C GLY A 232 2.27 0.20 14.62
N TRP A 233 2.17 -0.83 13.79
CA TRP A 233 2.99 -0.95 12.60
C TRP A 233 2.67 0.14 11.59
N SER A 234 3.70 0.80 11.07
CA SER A 234 3.57 1.71 9.94
C SER A 234 4.78 1.58 9.01
N SER A 235 4.56 1.76 7.73
CA SER A 235 5.60 1.74 6.71
C SER A 235 5.38 2.89 5.74
N ARG A 236 6.46 3.50 5.26
CA ARG A 236 6.43 4.55 4.24
C ARG A 236 5.90 4.04 2.90
N ILE A 237 6.14 2.78 2.59
CA ILE A 237 5.69 2.10 1.36
C ILE A 237 4.17 1.76 1.40
N GLY A 238 3.36 2.48 2.17
CA GLY A 238 1.90 2.35 2.13
C GLY A 238 1.35 1.03 2.67
N VAL A 239 2.17 0.11 3.13
CA VAL A 239 1.76 -1.12 3.77
C VAL A 239 1.49 -0.81 5.24
N SER A 240 0.34 -0.20 5.52
CA SER A 240 -0.11 -0.05 6.90
C SER A 240 -0.47 -1.44 7.43
N PHE A 241 0.33 -1.92 8.37
CA PHE A 241 0.12 -3.19 9.05
C PHE A 241 -0.70 -2.94 10.31
N THR A 242 -2.01 -2.85 10.16
CA THR A 242 -2.90 -3.02 11.30
C THR A 242 -3.24 -4.51 11.38
N THR A 243 -2.70 -5.21 12.35
CA THR A 243 -3.21 -6.52 12.76
C THR A 243 -4.37 -6.27 13.70
N GLU A 244 -5.59 -6.65 13.31
CA GLU A 244 -6.66 -6.81 14.28
C GLU A 244 -6.30 -8.03 15.15
N VAL A 245 -6.33 -7.84 16.45
CA VAL A 245 -6.07 -8.93 17.42
C VAL A 245 -7.10 -10.04 17.22
N GLY A 246 -6.62 -11.21 16.94
CA GLY A 246 -7.42 -12.44 16.79
C GLY A 246 -7.66 -12.89 15.36
N ALA A 247 -7.14 -12.24 14.35
CA ALA A 247 -7.35 -12.61 12.96
C ALA A 247 -6.03 -12.81 12.18
N GLY A 248 -5.44 -13.99 12.30
CA GLY A 248 -4.56 -14.51 11.26
C GLY A 248 -3.06 -14.36 11.50
N GLU A 249 -2.31 -15.10 10.70
CA GLU A 249 -0.86 -15.03 10.64
C GLU A 249 -0.37 -13.68 10.12
N PRO A 250 0.81 -13.21 10.57
CA PRO A 250 1.39 -11.97 10.05
C PRO A 250 1.62 -12.08 8.54
N SER A 251 1.43 -10.98 7.82
CA SER A 251 1.73 -10.97 6.39
C SER A 251 3.22 -11.30 6.17
N PRO A 252 3.58 -11.92 5.03
CA PRO A 252 4.99 -12.24 4.74
C PRO A 252 5.92 -11.02 4.85
N VAL A 253 5.42 -9.84 4.56
CA VAL A 253 6.16 -8.57 4.69
C VAL A 253 6.42 -8.25 6.16
N GLN A 254 5.40 -8.31 7.01
CA GLN A 254 5.55 -8.13 8.46
C GLN A 254 6.54 -9.13 9.06
N ALA A 255 6.42 -10.40 8.65
CA ALA A 255 7.32 -11.45 9.11
C ALA A 255 8.79 -11.15 8.79
N LYS A 256 9.11 -10.69 7.58
CA LYS A 256 10.49 -10.36 7.18
C LYS A 256 11.07 -9.22 8.00
N VAL A 257 10.32 -8.15 8.21
CA VAL A 257 10.78 -7.00 9.00
C VAL A 257 10.84 -7.35 10.48
N SER A 258 9.82 -8.02 11.03
CA SER A 258 9.79 -8.44 12.44
C SER A 258 10.99 -9.34 12.78
N TYR A 259 11.28 -10.32 11.92
CA TYR A 259 12.43 -11.20 12.11
C TYR A 259 13.74 -10.43 12.16
N SER A 260 13.91 -9.38 11.34
CA SER A 260 15.12 -8.57 11.31
C SER A 260 15.33 -7.72 12.57
N VAL A 261 14.26 -7.46 13.33
CA VAL A 261 14.25 -6.61 14.52
C VAL A 261 14.19 -7.43 15.81
N ASN A 262 13.27 -8.38 15.88
CA ASN A 262 12.96 -9.13 17.09
C ASN A 262 13.61 -10.53 17.12
N GLY A 263 14.17 -11.01 16.01
CA GLY A 263 14.67 -12.38 15.87
C GLY A 263 13.57 -13.44 15.77
N GLU A 264 12.31 -13.02 15.73
CA GLU A 264 11.12 -13.88 15.65
C GLU A 264 10.16 -13.40 14.56
N VAL A 265 9.39 -14.34 14.00
CA VAL A 265 8.48 -14.08 12.88
C VAL A 265 7.16 -13.46 13.33
N THR A 266 6.75 -13.71 14.58
CA THR A 266 5.46 -13.30 15.10
C THR A 266 5.60 -12.49 16.38
N TYR A 267 4.94 -11.33 16.42
CA TYR A 267 4.65 -10.60 17.63
C TYR A 267 3.14 -10.59 17.85
N ASP A 268 2.68 -11.31 18.86
CA ASP A 268 1.27 -11.36 19.25
C ASP A 268 1.08 -10.67 20.60
N LEU A 269 0.75 -9.38 20.54
CA LEU A 269 0.48 -8.54 21.70
C LEU A 269 -0.66 -9.10 22.58
N SER A 270 -1.64 -9.81 21.99
CA SER A 270 -2.77 -10.36 22.72
C SER A 270 -2.40 -11.54 23.61
N GLN A 271 -1.43 -12.35 23.19
CA GLN A 271 -0.93 -13.46 24.00
C GLN A 271 -0.19 -12.96 25.24
N GLU A 272 0.50 -11.83 25.11
CA GLU A 272 1.30 -11.26 26.21
C GLU A 272 0.47 -10.46 27.21
N LEU A 273 -0.53 -9.70 26.72
CA LEU A 273 -1.27 -8.73 27.52
C LEU A 273 -2.71 -9.14 27.88
N GLY A 274 -3.26 -10.19 27.25
CA GLY A 274 -4.63 -10.66 27.46
C GLY A 274 -5.69 -9.83 26.74
N ASN A 275 -6.94 -10.32 26.79
CA ASN A 275 -8.07 -9.77 26.00
C ASN A 275 -9.06 -8.94 26.83
N SER A 276 -8.84 -8.80 28.14
CA SER A 276 -9.72 -8.04 29.02
C SER A 276 -8.98 -7.50 30.24
N LEU A 277 -9.43 -6.36 30.73
CA LEU A 277 -8.93 -5.75 31.94
C LEU A 277 -10.10 -5.23 32.79
N GLU A 278 -10.14 -5.61 34.07
CA GLU A 278 -11.09 -5.07 35.02
C GLU A 278 -10.47 -3.86 35.74
N ILE A 279 -11.21 -2.75 35.75
CA ILE A 279 -10.85 -1.54 36.52
C ILE A 279 -12.05 -1.04 37.30
N THR A 280 -11.81 -0.50 38.50
CA THR A 280 -12.84 0.20 39.27
C THR A 280 -12.97 1.62 38.78
N VAL A 281 -14.12 1.95 38.19
CA VAL A 281 -14.42 3.30 37.72
C VAL A 281 -15.12 4.08 38.82
N PRO A 282 -14.56 5.23 39.31
CA PRO A 282 -15.19 6.04 40.33
C PRO A 282 -16.58 6.53 39.92
N SER A 283 -17.39 6.91 40.94
CA SER A 283 -18.68 7.58 40.72
C SER A 283 -18.55 8.80 39.81
N ARG A 284 -19.45 8.90 38.80
CA ARG A 284 -19.50 10.03 37.85
C ARG A 284 -18.22 10.22 37.01
N HIS A 285 -17.47 9.13 36.77
CA HIS A 285 -16.26 9.13 35.94
C HIS A 285 -16.44 8.25 34.70
N TYR A 286 -15.70 8.60 33.68
CA TYR A 286 -15.43 7.74 32.54
C TYR A 286 -14.29 6.78 32.89
N GLY A 287 -14.35 5.57 32.36
CA GLY A 287 -13.27 4.58 32.42
C GLY A 287 -12.96 4.06 31.02
N TRP A 288 -11.70 3.82 30.75
CA TRP A 288 -11.22 3.18 29.50
C TRP A 288 -9.85 2.58 29.71
N VAL A 289 -9.42 1.77 28.75
CA VAL A 289 -8.06 1.22 28.70
C VAL A 289 -7.33 1.80 27.52
N ALA A 290 -6.15 2.34 27.75
CA ALA A 290 -5.22 2.80 26.73
C ALA A 290 -4.02 1.85 26.66
N LEU A 291 -3.47 1.68 25.46
CA LEU A 291 -2.21 0.98 25.21
C LEU A 291 -1.12 2.02 24.92
N SER A 292 0.01 1.87 25.61
CA SER A 292 1.27 2.51 25.24
C SER A 292 2.20 1.43 24.73
N GLU A 293 2.40 1.41 23.43
CA GLU A 293 3.18 0.39 22.73
C GLU A 293 4.61 0.86 22.58
N LEU A 294 5.58 0.02 22.95
CA LEU A 294 6.98 0.29 22.70
C LEU A 294 7.30 -0.08 21.25
N ALA A 295 7.93 0.80 20.51
CA ALA A 295 8.27 0.60 19.13
C ALA A 295 9.65 1.16 18.77
N THR A 296 10.21 0.70 17.69
CA THR A 296 11.42 1.27 17.08
C THR A 296 11.16 1.58 15.61
N THR A 297 11.82 2.60 15.09
CA THR A 297 11.84 2.86 13.65
C THR A 297 13.08 2.23 13.04
N VAL A 298 12.88 1.41 12.03
CA VAL A 298 13.93 0.75 11.28
C VAL A 298 13.91 1.28 9.86
N THR A 299 15.04 1.79 9.38
CA THR A 299 15.23 2.08 7.97
C THR A 299 15.89 0.89 7.29
N GLY A 300 15.54 0.64 6.05
CA GLY A 300 16.11 -0.45 5.28
C GLY A 300 15.69 -0.36 3.82
N GLU A 301 16.05 -1.39 3.08
CA GLU A 301 15.81 -1.47 1.66
C GLU A 301 15.03 -2.74 1.31
N TRP A 302 13.94 -2.58 0.59
CA TRP A 302 13.25 -3.67 -0.09
C TRP A 302 13.93 -3.96 -1.42
N THR A 303 14.16 -5.24 -1.70
CA THR A 303 14.43 -5.72 -3.05
C THR A 303 13.18 -6.43 -3.54
N PHE A 304 12.61 -5.96 -4.62
CA PHE A 304 11.45 -6.53 -5.29
C PHE A 304 11.86 -7.27 -6.56
N ASP A 305 10.96 -8.16 -7.04
CA ASP A 305 11.17 -9.02 -8.21
C ASP A 305 12.52 -9.81 -8.14
N ALA A 306 12.82 -10.33 -6.96
CA ALA A 306 14.11 -10.96 -6.65
C ALA A 306 14.46 -12.14 -7.59
N ASN A 307 13.45 -12.78 -8.17
CA ASN A 307 13.59 -13.92 -9.09
C ASN A 307 13.55 -13.53 -10.57
N GLY A 308 13.49 -12.22 -10.89
CA GLY A 308 13.38 -11.70 -12.25
C GLY A 308 14.37 -10.57 -12.52
N HIS A 309 13.86 -9.34 -12.58
CA HIS A 309 14.66 -8.12 -12.73
C HIS A 309 14.62 -7.34 -11.40
N PRO A 310 15.50 -7.63 -10.44
CA PRO A 310 15.44 -7.05 -9.11
C PRO A 310 15.66 -5.54 -9.16
N TRP A 311 14.88 -4.82 -8.35
CA TRP A 311 15.00 -3.39 -8.12
C TRP A 311 14.75 -3.07 -6.66
N THR A 312 15.16 -1.90 -6.20
CA THR A 312 15.13 -1.59 -4.77
C THR A 312 14.33 -0.33 -4.46
N ALA A 313 13.80 -0.30 -3.24
CA ALA A 313 13.10 0.85 -2.67
C ALA A 313 13.45 0.98 -1.19
N GLU A 314 13.87 2.20 -0.80
CA GLU A 314 14.10 2.52 0.61
C GLU A 314 12.78 2.65 1.36
N ASP A 315 12.74 2.10 2.58
CA ASP A 315 11.59 2.20 3.46
C ASP A 315 12.00 2.55 4.90
N SER A 316 11.06 3.14 5.63
CA SER A 316 11.17 3.40 7.05
C SER A 316 9.96 2.79 7.74
N VAL A 317 10.19 1.76 8.52
CA VAL A 317 9.15 0.94 9.15
C VAL A 317 9.18 1.14 10.66
N THR A 318 8.05 1.51 11.25
CA THR A 318 7.87 1.47 12.71
C THR A 318 7.41 0.08 13.12
N VAL A 319 8.19 -0.56 13.99
CA VAL A 319 8.01 -1.95 14.40
C VAL A 319 7.76 -1.99 15.90
N PRO A 320 6.64 -2.59 16.36
CA PRO A 320 6.45 -2.89 17.77
C PRO A 320 7.53 -3.82 18.30
N LEU A 321 7.95 -3.58 19.53
CA LEU A 321 8.95 -4.39 20.23
C LEU A 321 8.31 -5.17 21.37
N MET A 322 8.73 -6.42 21.56
CA MET A 322 8.36 -7.21 22.74
C MET A 322 8.98 -6.59 24.01
N SER A 323 10.26 -6.24 23.93
CA SER A 323 10.98 -5.51 24.98
C SER A 323 12.17 -4.76 24.36
N ASP A 324 12.65 -3.72 25.04
CA ASP A 324 13.93 -3.09 24.70
C ASP A 324 15.09 -3.71 25.49
N ASP A 325 16.32 -3.24 25.25
CA ASP A 325 17.55 -3.68 25.93
C ASP A 325 17.51 -3.48 27.48
N GLN A 326 16.54 -2.69 27.98
CA GLN A 326 16.33 -2.42 29.41
C GLN A 326 15.15 -3.21 29.99
N GLY A 327 14.53 -4.09 29.18
CA GLY A 327 13.40 -4.92 29.60
C GLY A 327 12.06 -4.18 29.64
N ARG A 328 11.95 -3.00 29.02
CA ARG A 328 10.66 -2.27 28.91
C ARG A 328 9.78 -2.93 27.85
N THR A 329 8.49 -3.00 28.13
CA THR A 329 7.49 -3.62 27.26
C THR A 329 6.31 -2.68 27.05
N SER A 330 5.45 -3.03 26.09
CA SER A 330 4.14 -2.38 25.93
C SER A 330 3.24 -2.64 27.12
N VAL A 331 2.45 -1.65 27.53
CA VAL A 331 1.59 -1.75 28.70
C VAL A 331 0.18 -1.25 28.43
N TYR A 332 -0.80 -1.92 29.03
CA TYR A 332 -2.14 -1.39 29.16
C TYR A 332 -2.20 -0.42 30.35
N LEU A 333 -2.79 0.74 30.11
CA LEU A 333 -2.99 1.77 31.12
C LEU A 333 -4.48 1.90 31.39
N ALA A 334 -4.91 1.51 32.61
CA ALA A 334 -6.24 1.82 33.11
C ALA A 334 -6.37 3.33 33.30
N GLN A 335 -7.41 3.93 32.73
CA GLN A 335 -7.65 5.37 32.79
C GLN A 335 -9.03 5.63 33.37
N THR A 336 -9.13 6.62 34.25
CA THR A 336 -10.41 7.14 34.73
C THR A 336 -10.37 8.67 34.79
N SER A 337 -11.43 9.35 34.40
CA SER A 337 -11.53 10.81 34.46
C SER A 337 -12.97 11.27 34.59
N PRO A 338 -13.26 12.37 35.31
CA PRO A 338 -14.60 12.96 35.32
C PRO A 338 -15.01 13.51 33.96
N GLU A 339 -14.04 13.81 33.08
CA GLU A 339 -14.26 14.29 31.73
C GLU A 339 -13.53 13.40 30.74
N PHE A 340 -14.14 13.15 29.60
CA PHE A 340 -13.54 12.41 28.50
C PHE A 340 -13.60 13.26 27.23
N THR A 341 -12.46 13.65 26.72
CA THR A 341 -12.35 14.41 25.47
C THR A 341 -11.66 13.60 24.36
N THR A 342 -10.64 12.81 24.71
CA THR A 342 -9.88 11.98 23.76
C THR A 342 -9.08 10.92 24.49
N CYS A 343 -8.79 9.81 23.82
CA CYS A 343 -7.83 8.81 24.30
C CYS A 343 -6.36 9.22 24.10
N ARG A 344 -6.12 10.27 23.33
CA ARG A 344 -4.79 10.81 23.08
C ARG A 344 -4.50 11.90 24.10
N SER A 345 -3.51 11.70 24.88
CA SER A 345 -2.96 12.73 25.80
C SER A 345 -1.45 12.75 25.66
#